data_05f95ecef074b40fabe77fd8a3cb7bdc
#
_entry.id   05f95ecef074b40fabe77fd8a3cb7bdc
#
_cell.length_a   1.000
_cell.length_b   1.000
_cell.length_c   1.000
_cell.angle_alpha   90.00
_cell.angle_beta   90.00
_cell.angle_gamma   90.00
#
_symmetry.space_group_name_H-M   'P 1'
#
loop_
_entity.id
_entity.type
_entity.pdbx_description
1 polymer ?
#
loop_
_entity_poly.entity_id
_entity_poly.type
_entity_poly.pdbx_seq_one_letter_code
_entity_poly.pdbx_strand_id
1 'polypeptide(L)'
;RFFGVPFPLWYPVNASGEPDYDHPITPSEDRLPIDPTIDVPEGYDESQRDVPGGFTAEKDIMDTWATSSLTPQIVTHWAEPDEASKALFASTFPMDLRPQGQDIIRTWLFSTVDRAHLENKCLPWAHATLSGWILDPDHKKMSKSKGNVVVPNEPIEKFGADAVRYWAAAARLGLDATYDIGQMKIGRRLAIKLLNATKFALAIGREDENHHVGAAAEA
;
A
#
# COMPACT_ATOMS: atom_id res chain seq x y z
N ARG A 1 20.73 8.69 1.41
CA ARG A 1 19.45 8.00 1.61
C ARG A 1 18.71 8.02 0.28
N PHE A 2 18.50 6.86 -0.33
CA PHE A 2 17.89 6.76 -1.65
C PHE A 2 16.39 7.03 -1.60
N PHE A 3 15.88 7.68 -2.66
CA PHE A 3 14.45 7.78 -2.94
C PHE A 3 14.04 6.77 -4.02
N GLY A 4 14.27 5.51 -3.77
CA GLY A 4 13.99 4.45 -4.70
C GLY A 4 14.63 3.14 -4.25
N VAL A 5 14.72 2.19 -5.17
CA VAL A 5 15.32 0.89 -4.94
C VAL A 5 16.62 0.81 -5.72
N PRO A 6 17.79 0.59 -5.08
CA PRO A 6 19.05 0.40 -5.78
C PRO A 6 18.97 -0.77 -6.76
N PHE A 7 19.61 -0.64 -7.92
CA PHE A 7 19.89 -1.79 -8.76
C PHE A 7 21.06 -2.55 -8.13
N PRO A 8 20.94 -3.83 -7.84
CA PRO A 8 22.01 -4.60 -7.22
C PRO A 8 23.06 -5.03 -8.28
N LEU A 9 23.72 -4.04 -8.89
CA LEU A 9 24.64 -4.23 -10.01
C LEU A 9 25.95 -3.51 -9.78
N TRP A 10 27.03 -4.12 -10.26
CA TRP A 10 28.34 -3.50 -10.42
C TRP A 10 28.83 -3.73 -11.84
N TYR A 11 29.81 -2.96 -12.25
CA TYR A 11 30.46 -3.10 -13.55
C TYR A 11 31.97 -3.28 -13.38
N PRO A 12 32.60 -4.23 -14.08
CA PRO A 12 34.05 -4.32 -14.11
C PRO A 12 34.64 -3.03 -14.65
N VAL A 13 35.76 -2.59 -14.09
CA VAL A 13 36.52 -1.44 -14.58
C VAL A 13 37.75 -1.94 -15.33
N ASN A 14 37.83 -1.58 -16.62
CA ASN A 14 38.94 -2.02 -17.47
C ASN A 14 40.29 -1.37 -17.09
N ALA A 15 41.38 -1.77 -17.74
CA ALA A 15 42.71 -1.25 -17.46
C ALA A 15 42.85 0.26 -17.75
N SER A 16 41.95 0.85 -18.55
CA SER A 16 41.91 2.28 -18.86
C SER A 16 41.09 3.07 -17.84
N GLY A 17 40.45 2.39 -16.87
CA GLY A 17 39.61 3.03 -15.85
C GLY A 17 38.15 3.26 -16.30
N GLU A 18 37.70 2.64 -17.38
CA GLU A 18 36.34 2.78 -17.90
C GLU A 18 35.48 1.58 -17.48
N PRO A 19 34.22 1.80 -17.03
CA PRO A 19 33.28 0.73 -16.72
C PRO A 19 32.88 -0.08 -17.97
N ASP A 20 32.80 -1.39 -17.83
CA ASP A 20 32.24 -2.30 -18.84
C ASP A 20 30.76 -2.52 -18.57
N TYR A 21 29.90 -1.73 -19.20
CA TYR A 21 28.46 -1.80 -19.07
C TYR A 21 27.82 -3.00 -19.78
N ASP A 22 28.54 -3.66 -20.69
CA ASP A 22 28.04 -4.81 -21.42
C ASP A 22 28.10 -6.12 -20.59
N HIS A 23 28.93 -6.14 -19.54
CA HIS A 23 29.12 -7.29 -18.68
C HIS A 23 28.88 -6.96 -17.20
N PRO A 24 27.65 -6.66 -16.79
CA PRO A 24 27.35 -6.32 -15.40
C PRO A 24 27.58 -7.51 -14.46
N ILE A 25 28.12 -7.24 -13.27
CA ILE A 25 28.26 -8.19 -12.17
C ILE A 25 26.98 -8.16 -11.36
N THR A 26 26.29 -9.30 -11.27
CA THR A 26 25.06 -9.45 -10.47
C THR A 26 25.34 -10.31 -9.25
N PRO A 27 24.73 -10.02 -8.09
CA PRO A 27 24.80 -10.92 -6.93
C PRO A 27 23.96 -12.17 -7.15
N SER A 28 24.22 -13.22 -6.37
CA SER A 28 23.29 -14.32 -6.21
C SER A 28 22.06 -13.89 -5.39
N GLU A 29 20.92 -14.56 -5.58
CA GLU A 29 19.65 -14.20 -4.93
C GLU A 29 19.71 -14.26 -3.40
N ASP A 30 20.47 -15.19 -2.83
CA ASP A 30 20.65 -15.36 -1.39
C ASP A 30 21.43 -14.21 -0.73
N ARG A 31 22.10 -13.36 -1.51
CA ARG A 31 22.78 -12.17 -1.03
C ARG A 31 21.89 -10.92 -0.98
N LEU A 32 20.71 -10.95 -1.59
CA LEU A 32 19.79 -9.82 -1.59
C LEU A 32 19.15 -9.58 -0.19
N PRO A 33 18.88 -8.34 0.19
CA PRO A 33 19.02 -7.10 -0.56
C PRO A 33 20.45 -6.55 -0.58
N ILE A 34 20.84 -5.89 -1.68
CA ILE A 34 22.16 -5.29 -1.88
C ILE A 34 22.04 -3.80 -2.21
N ASP A 35 22.89 -2.99 -1.62
CA ASP A 35 23.18 -1.62 -2.04
C ASP A 35 24.59 -1.59 -2.65
N PRO A 36 24.72 -1.53 -4.00
CA PRO A 36 26.03 -1.65 -4.64
C PRO A 36 26.99 -0.50 -4.30
N THR A 37 26.48 0.61 -3.76
CA THR A 37 27.33 1.73 -3.32
C THR A 37 28.05 1.46 -2.00
N ILE A 38 27.60 0.46 -1.23
CA ILE A 38 28.14 0.07 0.08
C ILE A 38 28.71 -1.35 0.01
N ASP A 39 27.97 -2.26 -0.65
CA ASP A 39 28.33 -3.66 -0.76
C ASP A 39 29.38 -3.91 -1.85
N VAL A 40 30.12 -5.01 -1.73
CA VAL A 40 31.17 -5.40 -2.65
C VAL A 40 30.75 -6.66 -3.42
N PRO A 41 30.98 -6.74 -4.75
CA PRO A 41 30.67 -7.93 -5.51
C PRO A 41 31.55 -9.11 -5.10
N GLU A 42 31.07 -10.32 -5.33
CA GLU A 42 31.82 -11.53 -5.01
C GLU A 42 33.12 -11.61 -5.82
N GLY A 43 34.20 -11.99 -5.15
CA GLY A 43 35.54 -12.07 -5.74
C GLY A 43 36.30 -10.73 -5.76
N TYR A 44 35.72 -9.65 -5.22
CA TYR A 44 36.38 -8.36 -5.08
C TYR A 44 36.48 -7.94 -3.62
N ASP A 45 37.34 -6.96 -3.34
CA ASP A 45 37.39 -6.27 -2.05
C ASP A 45 37.21 -4.75 -2.21
N GLU A 46 36.98 -4.05 -1.10
CA GLU A 46 36.67 -2.61 -1.12
C GLU A 46 37.78 -1.77 -1.73
N SER A 47 39.04 -2.18 -1.67
CA SER A 47 40.17 -1.48 -2.25
C SER A 47 40.14 -1.45 -3.80
N GLN A 48 39.33 -2.32 -4.39
CA GLN A 48 39.15 -2.44 -5.83
C GLN A 48 38.00 -1.59 -6.36
N ARG A 49 37.32 -0.86 -5.49
CA ARG A 49 36.22 0.04 -5.88
C ARG A 49 36.75 1.25 -6.66
N ASP A 50 36.16 1.51 -7.82
CA ASP A 50 36.43 2.65 -8.70
C ASP A 50 37.91 2.76 -9.18
N VAL A 51 38.65 1.64 -9.25
CA VAL A 51 40.03 1.59 -9.75
C VAL A 51 40.15 0.70 -10.98
N PRO A 52 41.14 0.94 -11.85
CA PRO A 52 41.41 0.07 -13.00
C PRO A 52 41.62 -1.39 -12.58
N GLY A 53 40.97 -2.33 -13.27
CA GLY A 53 40.96 -3.76 -12.94
C GLY A 53 40.08 -4.13 -11.77
N GLY A 54 39.35 -3.22 -11.18
CA GLY A 54 38.38 -3.42 -10.13
C GLY A 54 36.93 -3.37 -10.61
N PHE A 55 36.08 -2.74 -9.82
CA PHE A 55 34.65 -2.61 -10.11
C PHE A 55 34.13 -1.20 -9.76
N THR A 56 33.00 -0.82 -10.35
CA THR A 56 32.23 0.36 -9.95
C THR A 56 30.78 -0.01 -9.73
N ALA A 57 30.12 0.69 -8.80
CA ALA A 57 28.71 0.47 -8.49
C ALA A 57 27.79 1.09 -9.53
N GLU A 58 26.64 0.46 -9.78
CA GLU A 58 25.51 1.15 -10.43
C GLU A 58 25.05 2.31 -9.55
N LYS A 59 24.90 3.50 -10.17
CA LYS A 59 24.52 4.73 -9.46
C LYS A 59 23.05 5.08 -9.64
N ASP A 60 22.43 4.54 -10.67
CA ASP A 60 21.01 4.72 -10.91
C ASP A 60 20.18 3.88 -9.93
N ILE A 61 18.99 4.36 -9.65
CA ILE A 61 18.04 3.68 -8.77
C ILE A 61 16.70 3.54 -9.50
N MET A 62 16.00 2.46 -9.22
CA MET A 62 14.61 2.32 -9.64
C MET A 62 13.73 3.29 -8.83
N ASP A 63 12.77 3.92 -9.51
CA ASP A 63 11.72 4.69 -8.86
C ASP A 63 10.96 3.85 -7.82
N THR A 64 10.40 4.50 -6.80
CA THR A 64 9.58 3.84 -5.76
C THR A 64 8.37 3.11 -6.33
N TRP A 65 7.91 3.45 -7.53
CA TRP A 65 6.88 2.70 -8.25
C TRP A 65 7.30 1.24 -8.54
N ALA A 66 8.60 0.96 -8.59
CA ALA A 66 9.10 -0.41 -8.72
C ALA A 66 8.63 -1.30 -7.55
N THR A 67 8.77 -0.83 -6.30
CA THR A 67 8.24 -1.53 -5.13
C THR A 67 6.72 -1.49 -5.08
N SER A 68 6.12 -0.32 -5.34
CA SER A 68 4.67 -0.14 -5.33
C SER A 68 3.96 -1.04 -6.33
N SER A 69 4.58 -1.35 -7.46
CA SER A 69 4.04 -2.26 -8.48
C SER A 69 3.98 -3.73 -8.05
N LEU A 70 4.67 -4.10 -6.97
CA LEU A 70 4.61 -5.44 -6.36
C LEU A 70 3.68 -5.51 -5.14
N THR A 71 2.91 -4.45 -4.85
CA THR A 71 2.04 -4.41 -3.67
C THR A 71 1.14 -5.64 -3.52
N PRO A 72 0.45 -6.17 -4.56
CA PRO A 72 -0.36 -7.37 -4.42
C PRO A 72 0.44 -8.58 -3.96
N GLN A 73 1.63 -8.80 -4.52
CA GLN A 73 2.51 -9.89 -4.15
C GLN A 73 3.08 -9.72 -2.73
N ILE A 74 3.50 -8.50 -2.38
CA ILE A 74 4.06 -8.21 -1.05
C ILE A 74 3.03 -8.46 0.06
N VAL A 75 1.80 -7.97 -0.08
CA VAL A 75 0.77 -8.13 0.97
C VAL A 75 0.22 -9.54 1.08
N THR A 76 0.43 -10.36 0.07
CA THR A 76 0.04 -11.77 0.06
C THR A 76 1.21 -12.72 0.35
N HIS A 77 2.35 -12.18 0.77
CA HIS A 77 3.55 -12.93 1.14
C HIS A 77 4.13 -13.80 0.00
N TRP A 78 4.10 -13.27 -1.24
CA TRP A 78 4.73 -13.94 -2.38
C TRP A 78 6.21 -14.22 -2.12
N ALA A 79 6.65 -15.39 -2.57
CA ALA A 79 8.03 -15.89 -2.44
C ALA A 79 8.53 -16.15 -1.01
N GLU A 80 7.72 -15.98 0.02
CA GLU A 80 8.09 -16.42 1.36
C GLU A 80 8.15 -17.95 1.45
N PRO A 81 9.18 -18.53 2.10
CA PRO A 81 9.43 -19.98 2.04
C PRO A 81 8.49 -20.81 2.92
N ASP A 82 7.86 -20.21 3.92
CA ASP A 82 7.04 -20.94 4.90
C ASP A 82 5.66 -21.31 4.37
N GLU A 83 5.10 -22.40 4.89
CA GLU A 83 3.83 -22.97 4.41
C GLU A 83 2.61 -22.06 4.67
N ALA A 84 2.63 -21.25 5.73
CA ALA A 84 1.55 -20.33 6.03
C ALA A 84 1.48 -19.20 4.98
N SER A 85 2.63 -18.65 4.61
CA SER A 85 2.75 -17.63 3.56
C SER A 85 2.35 -18.17 2.18
N LYS A 86 2.78 -19.39 1.85
CA LYS A 86 2.34 -20.07 0.61
C LYS A 86 0.84 -20.28 0.57
N ALA A 87 0.24 -20.71 1.67
CA ALA A 87 -1.21 -20.88 1.77
C ALA A 87 -1.95 -19.54 1.67
N LEU A 88 -1.43 -18.48 2.30
CA LEU A 88 -1.98 -17.13 2.19
C LEU A 88 -1.95 -16.65 0.73
N PHE A 89 -0.80 -16.74 0.07
CA PHE A 89 -0.66 -16.35 -1.33
C PHE A 89 -1.64 -17.13 -2.23
N ALA A 90 -1.70 -18.45 -2.11
CA ALA A 90 -2.56 -19.29 -2.91
C ALA A 90 -4.06 -19.00 -2.70
N SER A 91 -4.46 -18.52 -1.53
CA SER A 91 -5.86 -18.22 -1.22
C SER A 91 -6.27 -16.77 -1.53
N THR A 92 -5.32 -15.84 -1.65
CA THR A 92 -5.63 -14.40 -1.76
C THR A 92 -5.09 -13.74 -3.01
N PHE A 93 -4.21 -14.39 -3.77
CA PHE A 93 -3.71 -13.89 -5.04
C PHE A 93 -4.22 -14.77 -6.21
N PRO A 94 -4.84 -14.19 -7.27
CA PRO A 94 -5.19 -12.77 -7.44
C PRO A 94 -6.21 -12.25 -6.43
N MET A 95 -6.13 -10.96 -6.10
CA MET A 95 -7.07 -10.30 -5.20
C MET A 95 -8.46 -10.13 -5.85
N ASP A 96 -9.51 -9.98 -5.05
CA ASP A 96 -10.85 -9.67 -5.59
C ASP A 96 -10.97 -8.23 -6.06
N LEU A 97 -10.51 -7.29 -5.24
CA LEU A 97 -10.76 -5.87 -5.43
C LEU A 97 -9.53 -5.01 -5.13
N ARG A 98 -9.26 -4.08 -6.04
CA ARG A 98 -8.23 -3.06 -5.85
C ARG A 98 -8.78 -1.65 -6.01
N PRO A 99 -9.00 -0.90 -4.91
CA PRO A 99 -9.30 0.53 -4.98
C PRO A 99 -8.05 1.34 -5.30
N GLN A 100 -8.18 2.35 -6.17
CA GLN A 100 -7.11 3.29 -6.49
C GLN A 100 -7.64 4.62 -7.02
N GLY A 101 -6.78 5.65 -7.04
CA GLY A 101 -7.05 6.91 -7.72
C GLY A 101 -6.87 6.80 -9.24
N GLN A 102 -7.60 7.61 -9.98
CA GLN A 102 -7.52 7.66 -11.45
C GLN A 102 -6.18 8.18 -11.98
N ASP A 103 -5.44 8.92 -11.18
CA ASP A 103 -4.17 9.56 -11.56
C ASP A 103 -3.00 8.61 -11.66
N ILE A 104 -3.09 7.42 -11.05
CA ILE A 104 -2.02 6.42 -11.04
C ILE A 104 -2.26 5.23 -11.98
N ILE A 105 -3.19 5.35 -12.91
CA ILE A 105 -3.48 4.29 -13.90
C ILE A 105 -2.25 3.97 -14.76
N ARG A 106 -1.57 4.99 -15.30
CA ARG A 106 -0.40 4.80 -16.18
C ARG A 106 0.86 4.36 -15.44
N THR A 107 0.95 4.67 -14.18
CA THR A 107 2.13 4.38 -13.35
C THR A 107 1.91 3.10 -12.56
N TRP A 108 1.17 3.20 -11.48
CA TRP A 108 1.01 2.09 -10.55
C TRP A 108 0.18 0.92 -11.10
N LEU A 109 -1.01 1.18 -11.69
CA LEU A 109 -1.87 0.10 -12.19
C LEU A 109 -1.19 -0.65 -13.34
N PHE A 110 -0.70 0.07 -14.35
CA PHE A 110 -0.05 -0.53 -15.51
C PHE A 110 1.14 -1.40 -15.08
N SER A 111 2.07 -0.84 -14.29
CA SER A 111 3.25 -1.57 -13.83
C SER A 111 2.91 -2.77 -12.97
N THR A 112 1.85 -2.69 -12.15
CA THR A 112 1.41 -3.82 -11.32
C THR A 112 0.83 -4.96 -12.17
N VAL A 113 0.01 -4.63 -13.17
CA VAL A 113 -0.55 -5.63 -14.10
C VAL A 113 0.56 -6.29 -14.90
N ASP A 114 1.48 -5.51 -15.46
CA ASP A 114 2.59 -6.01 -16.27
C ASP A 114 3.46 -7.00 -15.47
N ARG A 115 3.88 -6.60 -14.26
CA ARG A 115 4.68 -7.47 -13.39
C ARG A 115 3.97 -8.74 -12.96
N ALA A 116 2.70 -8.65 -12.56
CA ALA A 116 1.93 -9.83 -12.19
C ALA A 116 1.75 -10.77 -13.39
N HIS A 117 1.54 -10.22 -14.59
CA HIS A 117 1.44 -11.02 -15.80
C HIS A 117 2.76 -11.72 -16.15
N LEU A 118 3.88 -11.03 -16.09
CA LEU A 118 5.19 -11.59 -16.38
C LEU A 118 5.60 -12.66 -15.37
N GLU A 119 5.38 -12.42 -14.10
CA GLU A 119 5.78 -13.32 -13.00
C GLU A 119 4.77 -14.45 -12.78
N ASN A 120 3.52 -14.12 -12.56
CA ASN A 120 2.50 -15.05 -12.12
C ASN A 120 1.57 -15.54 -13.25
N LYS A 121 1.73 -15.03 -14.48
CA LYS A 121 0.91 -15.35 -15.67
C LYS A 121 -0.58 -15.05 -15.50
N CYS A 122 -0.95 -14.15 -14.60
CA CYS A 122 -2.34 -13.76 -14.34
C CYS A 122 -2.44 -12.26 -14.04
N LEU A 123 -3.68 -11.74 -13.96
CA LEU A 123 -3.94 -10.39 -13.46
C LEU A 123 -3.84 -10.39 -11.93
N PRO A 124 -3.38 -9.28 -11.31
CA PRO A 124 -3.20 -9.23 -9.86
C PRO A 124 -4.50 -9.08 -9.07
N TRP A 125 -5.62 -8.78 -9.72
CA TRP A 125 -6.97 -8.64 -9.14
C TRP A 125 -8.07 -8.89 -10.17
N ALA A 126 -9.27 -9.21 -9.70
CA ALA A 126 -10.44 -9.38 -10.56
C ALA A 126 -11.07 -8.03 -10.93
N HIS A 127 -11.12 -7.09 -9.99
CA HIS A 127 -11.75 -5.79 -10.17
C HIS A 127 -10.87 -4.64 -9.66
N ALA A 128 -10.80 -3.55 -10.44
CA ALA A 128 -10.20 -2.30 -10.00
C ALA A 128 -11.31 -1.24 -9.85
N THR A 129 -11.41 -0.61 -8.67
CA THR A 129 -12.31 0.52 -8.46
C THR A 129 -11.52 1.83 -8.54
N LEU A 130 -12.00 2.75 -9.36
CA LEU A 130 -11.35 4.04 -9.56
C LEU A 130 -12.10 5.12 -8.80
N SER A 131 -11.41 5.83 -7.91
CA SER A 131 -11.94 7.01 -7.23
C SER A 131 -11.61 8.28 -8.03
N GLY A 132 -12.46 9.31 -7.91
CA GLY A 132 -12.13 10.67 -8.33
C GLY A 132 -11.17 11.37 -7.34
N TRP A 133 -10.99 12.66 -7.54
CA TRP A 133 -10.21 13.52 -6.66
C TRP A 133 -10.97 13.86 -5.37
N ILE A 134 -10.23 14.09 -4.31
CA ILE A 134 -10.77 14.85 -3.17
C ILE A 134 -10.44 16.30 -3.39
N LEU A 135 -11.49 17.12 -3.50
CA LEU A 135 -11.40 18.56 -3.74
C LEU A 135 -11.51 19.31 -2.40
N ASP A 136 -10.91 20.49 -2.35
CA ASP A 136 -11.08 21.41 -1.24
C ASP A 136 -12.53 21.99 -1.18
N PRO A 137 -12.91 22.76 -0.15
CA PRO A 137 -14.25 23.34 -0.05
C PRO A 137 -14.64 24.25 -1.23
N ASP A 138 -13.65 24.78 -1.96
CA ASP A 138 -13.85 25.61 -3.15
C ASP A 138 -13.88 24.80 -4.45
N HIS A 139 -14.00 23.47 -4.37
CA HIS A 139 -14.00 22.54 -5.50
C HIS A 139 -12.69 22.54 -6.32
N LYS A 140 -11.56 22.86 -5.68
CA LYS A 140 -10.24 22.84 -6.34
C LYS A 140 -9.46 21.60 -5.93
N LYS A 141 -8.67 21.06 -6.86
CA LYS A 141 -7.75 19.96 -6.59
C LYS A 141 -6.76 20.34 -5.49
N MET A 142 -6.70 19.53 -4.45
CA MET A 142 -5.71 19.68 -3.37
C MET A 142 -4.31 19.39 -3.85
N SER A 143 -3.34 20.23 -3.47
CA SER A 143 -1.91 19.99 -3.69
C SER A 143 -1.07 20.64 -2.62
N LYS A 144 0.07 20.01 -2.30
CA LYS A 144 1.03 20.56 -1.31
C LYS A 144 1.54 21.93 -1.73
N SER A 145 1.79 22.15 -3.03
CA SER A 145 2.27 23.42 -3.57
C SER A 145 1.27 24.57 -3.44
N LYS A 146 -0.04 24.28 -3.38
CA LYS A 146 -1.10 25.28 -3.19
C LYS A 146 -1.44 25.51 -1.72
N GLY A 147 -0.95 24.68 -0.81
CA GLY A 147 -1.23 24.78 0.62
C GLY A 147 -2.68 24.48 1.04
N ASN A 148 -3.49 23.90 0.13
CA ASN A 148 -4.91 23.60 0.38
C ASN A 148 -5.17 22.12 0.72
N VAL A 149 -4.13 21.38 1.13
CA VAL A 149 -4.25 19.97 1.51
C VAL A 149 -4.82 19.88 2.91
N VAL A 150 -5.91 19.12 3.06
CA VAL A 150 -6.45 18.71 4.35
C VAL A 150 -5.96 17.30 4.65
N VAL A 151 -5.30 17.12 5.80
CA VAL A 151 -4.85 15.82 6.26
C VAL A 151 -5.93 15.14 7.12
N PRO A 152 -6.10 13.82 7.05
CA PRO A 152 -7.20 13.11 7.74
C PRO A 152 -7.20 13.25 9.26
N ASN A 153 -6.06 13.50 9.89
CA ASN A 153 -5.93 13.55 11.34
C ASN A 153 -6.82 14.65 11.96
N GLU A 154 -6.81 15.86 11.41
CA GLU A 154 -7.61 16.95 11.92
C GLU A 154 -9.12 16.66 11.94
N PRO A 155 -9.76 16.23 10.84
CA PRO A 155 -11.18 15.87 10.88
C PRO A 155 -11.47 14.63 11.73
N ILE A 156 -10.55 13.66 11.87
CA ILE A 156 -10.71 12.50 12.74
C ILE A 156 -10.74 12.94 14.23
N GLU A 157 -9.83 13.80 14.64
CA GLU A 157 -9.80 14.35 15.99
C GLU A 157 -11.06 15.16 16.31
N LYS A 158 -11.52 15.98 15.37
CA LYS A 158 -12.65 16.89 15.56
C LYS A 158 -14.02 16.21 15.49
N PHE A 159 -14.20 15.26 14.57
CA PHE A 159 -15.50 14.65 14.28
C PHE A 159 -15.59 13.17 14.60
N GLY A 160 -14.46 12.50 14.81
CA GLY A 160 -14.36 11.06 15.00
C GLY A 160 -14.18 10.30 13.68
N ALA A 161 -13.60 9.11 13.77
CA ALA A 161 -13.31 8.27 12.59
C ALA A 161 -14.57 7.87 11.81
N ASP A 162 -15.66 7.54 12.50
CA ASP A 162 -16.92 7.16 11.85
C ASP A 162 -17.54 8.29 11.02
N ALA A 163 -17.36 9.53 11.45
CA ALA A 163 -17.81 10.70 10.71
C ALA A 163 -17.05 10.86 9.38
N VAL A 164 -15.74 10.69 9.41
CA VAL A 164 -14.89 10.76 8.22
C VAL A 164 -15.20 9.58 7.28
N ARG A 165 -15.36 8.37 7.84
CA ARG A 165 -15.76 7.18 7.07
C ARG A 165 -17.12 7.34 6.40
N TYR A 166 -18.11 7.91 7.10
CA TYR A 166 -19.43 8.20 6.55
C TYR A 166 -19.34 9.13 5.34
N TRP A 167 -18.60 10.24 5.46
CA TRP A 167 -18.35 11.16 4.37
C TRP A 167 -17.65 10.46 3.18
N ALA A 168 -16.60 9.68 3.43
CA ALA A 168 -15.88 8.96 2.40
C ALA A 168 -16.77 7.93 1.68
N ALA A 169 -17.61 7.18 2.44
CA ALA A 169 -18.54 6.19 1.90
C ALA A 169 -19.68 6.79 1.07
N ALA A 170 -20.01 8.07 1.27
CA ALA A 170 -20.99 8.79 0.46
C ALA A 170 -20.46 9.18 -0.93
N ALA A 171 -19.16 9.09 -1.16
CA ALA A 171 -18.54 9.36 -2.46
C ALA A 171 -18.98 8.29 -3.49
N ARG A 172 -19.02 8.70 -4.76
CA ARG A 172 -19.32 7.80 -5.88
C ARG A 172 -18.04 7.44 -6.62
N LEU A 173 -17.96 6.19 -7.06
CA LEU A 173 -16.83 5.73 -7.88
C LEU A 173 -16.74 6.56 -9.17
N GLY A 174 -15.53 6.94 -9.56
CA GLY A 174 -15.25 7.72 -10.77
C GLY A 174 -15.64 9.21 -10.71
N LEU A 175 -16.19 9.68 -9.60
CA LEU A 175 -16.55 11.09 -9.41
C LEU A 175 -15.70 11.74 -8.32
N ASP A 176 -15.45 13.03 -8.48
CA ASP A 176 -14.77 13.83 -7.46
C ASP A 176 -15.66 14.02 -6.23
N ALA A 177 -15.03 14.05 -5.06
CA ALA A 177 -15.68 14.29 -3.78
C ALA A 177 -15.12 15.57 -3.15
N THR A 178 -15.99 16.49 -2.75
CA THR A 178 -15.58 17.71 -2.05
C THR A 178 -15.41 17.41 -0.55
N TYR A 179 -14.39 17.98 0.07
CA TYR A 179 -14.23 17.96 1.52
C TYR A 179 -15.40 18.69 2.18
N ASP A 180 -16.25 17.94 2.91
CA ASP A 180 -17.52 18.43 3.44
C ASP A 180 -17.67 18.15 4.94
N ILE A 181 -17.45 19.19 5.74
CA ILE A 181 -17.64 19.17 7.20
C ILE A 181 -19.11 18.91 7.57
N GLY A 182 -20.06 19.37 6.76
CA GLY A 182 -21.49 19.16 6.97
C GLY A 182 -21.85 17.69 6.96
N GLN A 183 -21.35 16.94 5.96
CA GLN A 183 -21.53 15.50 5.86
C GLN A 183 -20.86 14.75 7.03
N MET A 184 -19.68 15.17 7.46
CA MET A 184 -19.02 14.59 8.64
C MET A 184 -19.85 14.79 9.92
N LYS A 185 -20.46 15.96 10.11
CA LYS A 185 -21.36 16.20 11.25
C LYS A 185 -22.62 15.31 11.21
N ILE A 186 -23.15 15.03 10.01
CA ILE A 186 -24.27 14.10 9.82
C ILE A 186 -23.84 12.68 10.20
N GLY A 187 -22.68 12.22 9.72
CA GLY A 187 -22.13 10.92 10.04
C GLY A 187 -21.89 10.72 11.53
N ARG A 188 -21.33 11.73 12.22
CA ARG A 188 -21.16 11.68 13.68
C ARG A 188 -22.48 11.50 14.43
N ARG A 189 -23.52 12.27 14.03
CA ARG A 189 -24.86 12.13 14.65
C ARG A 189 -25.46 10.74 14.42
N LEU A 190 -25.28 10.18 13.23
CA LEU A 190 -25.73 8.82 12.91
C LEU A 190 -25.01 7.78 13.79
N ALA A 191 -23.69 7.83 13.89
CA ALA A 191 -22.91 6.93 14.71
C ALA A 191 -23.35 6.94 16.18
N ILE A 192 -23.56 8.15 16.75
CA ILE A 192 -24.06 8.30 18.12
C ILE A 192 -25.47 7.71 18.28
N LYS A 193 -26.37 7.94 17.32
CA LYS A 193 -27.73 7.37 17.36
C LYS A 193 -27.71 5.85 17.32
N LEU A 194 -26.90 5.25 16.43
CA LEU A 194 -26.75 3.80 16.35
C LEU A 194 -26.19 3.23 17.64
N LEU A 195 -25.15 3.83 18.21
CA LEU A 195 -24.56 3.39 19.47
C LEU A 195 -25.58 3.42 20.61
N ASN A 196 -26.37 4.50 20.73
CA ASN A 196 -27.35 4.64 21.79
C ASN A 196 -28.53 3.67 21.60
N ALA A 197 -29.01 3.49 20.36
CA ALA A 197 -30.06 2.52 20.06
C ALA A 197 -29.61 1.06 20.35
N THR A 198 -28.37 0.72 20.00
CA THR A 198 -27.80 -0.60 20.32
C THR A 198 -27.67 -0.82 21.83
N LYS A 199 -27.16 0.17 22.57
CA LYS A 199 -27.08 0.09 24.03
C LYS A 199 -28.45 -0.13 24.66
N PHE A 200 -29.47 0.59 24.20
CA PHE A 200 -30.84 0.46 24.66
C PHE A 200 -31.41 -0.92 24.37
N ALA A 201 -31.28 -1.41 23.13
CA ALA A 201 -31.76 -2.75 22.74
C ALA A 201 -31.09 -3.88 23.55
N LEU A 202 -29.78 -3.80 23.76
CA LEU A 202 -29.06 -4.78 24.57
C LEU A 202 -29.43 -4.72 26.08
N ALA A 203 -29.81 -3.56 26.57
CA ALA A 203 -30.29 -3.45 27.96
C ALA A 203 -31.63 -4.15 28.16
N ILE A 204 -32.58 -3.96 27.24
CA ILE A 204 -33.89 -4.63 27.29
C ILE A 204 -33.73 -6.15 27.17
N GLY A 205 -32.94 -6.66 26.23
CA GLY A 205 -32.74 -8.09 26.03
C GLY A 205 -32.11 -8.83 27.23
N ARG A 206 -31.39 -8.13 28.12
CA ARG A 206 -30.86 -8.71 29.35
C ARG A 206 -31.90 -8.87 30.47
N GLU A 207 -32.97 -8.07 30.48
CA GLU A 207 -34.03 -8.18 31.46
C GLU A 207 -34.92 -9.42 31.21
N ASP A 208 -35.14 -9.79 29.93
CA ASP A 208 -35.95 -10.94 29.59
C ASP A 208 -35.29 -12.29 29.91
N GLU A 209 -33.98 -12.43 29.85
CA GLU A 209 -33.25 -13.64 30.25
C GLU A 209 -33.36 -13.93 31.76
N ASN A 210 -33.53 -12.93 32.60
CA ASN A 210 -33.70 -13.11 34.03
C ASN A 210 -35.17 -13.45 34.46
N HIS A 211 -36.15 -13.21 33.59
CA HIS A 211 -37.55 -13.55 33.89
C HIS A 211 -37.92 -15.00 33.57
N HIS A 212 -37.19 -15.70 32.71
CA HIS A 212 -37.48 -17.09 32.39
C HIS A 212 -36.93 -18.13 33.37
N VAL A 213 -36.04 -17.75 34.28
CA VAL A 213 -35.46 -18.69 35.26
C VAL A 213 -36.34 -18.80 36.55
N GLY A 214 -37.28 -17.88 36.77
CA GLY A 214 -38.14 -17.88 37.96
C GLY A 214 -39.45 -18.68 37.89
N ALA A 215 -39.89 -19.11 36.71
CA ALA A 215 -41.19 -19.76 36.49
C ALA A 215 -41.18 -21.31 36.43
N ALA A 216 -40.00 -21.93 36.57
CA ALA A 216 -39.87 -23.42 36.48
C ALA A 216 -39.56 -24.09 37.81
N ALA A 217 -39.68 -23.41 38.94
CA ALA A 217 -39.35 -23.96 40.29
C ALA A 217 -40.58 -24.17 41.20
N GLU A 218 -41.83 -24.00 40.69
CA GLU A 218 -43.03 -24.33 41.45
C GLU A 218 -44.01 -25.14 40.54
N ALA A 219 -43.76 -26.45 40.38
CA ALA A 219 -44.74 -27.46 40.01
C ALA A 219 -44.30 -28.86 40.50
#